data_d99a91b2cc774829e9f78419f5078d3a
#
_entry.id   d99a91b2cc774829e9f78419f5078d3a
#
_cell.length_a   1.000
_cell.length_b   1.000
_cell.length_c   1.000
_cell.angle_alpha   90.00
_cell.angle_beta   90.00
_cell.angle_gamma   90.00
#
_symmetry.space_group_name_H-M   'P 1'
#
loop_
_entity.id
_entity.type
_entity.pdbx_description
1 polymer ?
#
loop_
_entity_poly.entity_id
_entity_poly.type
_entity_poly.pdbx_seq_one_letter_code
_entity_poly.pdbx_strand_id
1 'polypeptide(L)'
;SHNIESLRFRTTGKWWWGVLWWYERFTHRSADGNFFISEEDKKYAIEKFGLVKDICTVITYGTEKSQIPSPEQRIAAKNEICANHKTDPSKKIFLYNGTLNYPPNRKALDFILNDLNPLLEKQTGLNYAIIICGNKLPAEYKNLEEYKSRNIIYAGFVDDIDVYFKGADIFLNPLSDGGGIKTKLVEALASNNTAISFMNGAIGVPVRVTGNKLFIVPDNDLNEFELVIEKAVKSSKEDLPAEFFMHFYWENIAKKATVFTEEIKD
;
A
#
# COMPACT_ATOMS: atom_id res chain seq x y z
N SER A 1 -15.70 -3.09 -10.75
CA SER A 1 -15.94 -2.80 -9.32
C SER A 1 -14.64 -2.42 -8.65
N HIS A 2 -14.64 -1.35 -7.85
CA HIS A 2 -13.46 -0.95 -7.05
C HIS A 2 -13.32 -1.74 -5.75
N ASN A 3 -14.37 -2.43 -5.33
CA ASN A 3 -14.46 -3.33 -4.18
C ASN A 3 -15.74 -4.14 -4.29
N ILE A 4 -15.81 -5.25 -3.55
CA ILE A 4 -17.12 -5.80 -3.20
C ILE A 4 -17.66 -4.97 -2.02
N GLU A 5 -18.48 -3.97 -2.35
CA GLU A 5 -18.93 -2.96 -1.39
C GLU A 5 -19.75 -3.57 -0.24
N SER A 6 -20.55 -4.59 -0.52
CA SER A 6 -21.31 -5.31 0.51
C SER A 6 -20.39 -5.91 1.58
N LEU A 7 -19.22 -6.43 1.21
CA LEU A 7 -18.25 -6.92 2.18
C LEU A 7 -17.69 -5.78 3.03
N ARG A 8 -17.34 -4.66 2.41
CA ARG A 8 -16.87 -3.46 3.12
C ARG A 8 -17.90 -2.95 4.13
N PHE A 9 -19.18 -2.91 3.74
CA PHE A 9 -20.25 -2.49 4.65
C PHE A 9 -20.55 -3.51 5.73
N ARG A 10 -20.35 -4.80 5.46
CA ARG A 10 -20.42 -5.86 6.46
C ARG A 10 -19.36 -5.68 7.55
N THR A 11 -18.09 -5.41 7.17
CA THR A 11 -17.01 -5.20 8.14
C THR A 11 -17.20 -3.94 8.99
N THR A 12 -17.91 -2.93 8.46
CA THR A 12 -18.26 -1.72 9.22
C THR A 12 -19.58 -1.84 10.00
N GLY A 13 -20.17 -3.03 10.07
CA GLY A 13 -21.37 -3.32 10.89
C GLY A 13 -22.68 -2.71 10.35
N LYS A 14 -22.77 -2.36 9.08
CA LYS A 14 -23.99 -1.82 8.48
C LYS A 14 -25.02 -2.94 8.30
N TRP A 15 -26.17 -2.85 8.97
CA TRP A 15 -27.21 -3.87 8.96
C TRP A 15 -27.78 -4.18 7.55
N TRP A 16 -27.75 -3.23 6.63
CA TRP A 16 -28.28 -3.35 5.27
C TRP A 16 -27.28 -3.94 4.26
N TRP A 17 -26.09 -4.37 4.68
CA TRP A 17 -25.08 -4.96 3.78
C TRP A 17 -25.62 -6.11 2.93
N GLY A 18 -26.58 -6.90 3.45
CA GLY A 18 -27.17 -8.01 2.72
C GLY A 18 -28.02 -7.57 1.54
N VAL A 19 -28.74 -6.42 1.65
CA VAL A 19 -29.49 -5.83 0.53
C VAL A 19 -28.53 -5.39 -0.58
N LEU A 20 -27.43 -4.75 -0.17
CA LEU A 20 -26.39 -4.33 -1.13
C LEU A 20 -25.75 -5.54 -1.80
N TRP A 21 -25.52 -6.64 -1.09
CA TRP A 21 -24.98 -7.88 -1.66
C TRP A 21 -25.86 -8.44 -2.78
N TRP A 22 -27.19 -8.47 -2.57
CA TRP A 22 -28.13 -8.90 -3.60
C TRP A 22 -28.15 -7.95 -4.80
N TYR A 23 -28.06 -6.65 -4.56
CA TYR A 23 -27.98 -5.64 -5.61
C TYR A 23 -26.69 -5.79 -6.45
N GLU A 24 -25.54 -5.91 -5.79
CA GLU A 24 -24.25 -6.14 -6.48
C GLU A 24 -24.31 -7.43 -7.32
N ARG A 25 -24.77 -8.53 -6.70
CA ARG A 25 -24.91 -9.80 -7.40
C ARG A 25 -25.81 -9.67 -8.65
N PHE A 26 -26.95 -9.01 -8.52
CA PHE A 26 -27.87 -8.78 -9.65
C PHE A 26 -27.18 -7.96 -10.75
N THR A 27 -26.57 -6.84 -10.39
CA THR A 27 -25.89 -5.94 -11.35
C THR A 27 -24.77 -6.66 -12.09
N HIS A 28 -23.91 -7.37 -11.37
CA HIS A 28 -22.81 -8.10 -11.98
C HIS A 28 -23.28 -9.24 -12.89
N ARG A 29 -24.37 -9.90 -12.57
CA ARG A 29 -24.95 -10.98 -13.40
C ARG A 29 -25.67 -10.47 -14.65
N SER A 30 -26.11 -9.23 -14.64
CA SER A 30 -26.80 -8.58 -15.75
C SER A 30 -25.85 -7.86 -16.72
N ALA A 31 -24.55 -7.83 -16.40
CA ALA A 31 -23.54 -7.18 -17.24
C ALA A 31 -22.94 -8.17 -18.24
N ASP A 32 -22.66 -7.69 -19.45
CA ASP A 32 -21.98 -8.48 -20.50
C ASP A 32 -20.54 -8.80 -20.13
N GLY A 33 -19.87 -7.90 -19.35
CA GLY A 33 -18.54 -8.11 -18.84
C GLY A 33 -18.31 -7.42 -17.50
N ASN A 34 -17.39 -7.96 -16.70
CA ASN A 34 -17.12 -7.50 -15.35
C ASN A 34 -15.64 -7.20 -15.12
N PHE A 35 -15.34 -5.99 -14.66
CA PHE A 35 -14.02 -5.55 -14.22
C PHE A 35 -13.93 -5.57 -12.69
N PHE A 36 -12.92 -6.22 -12.17
CA PHE A 36 -12.59 -6.24 -10.75
C PHE A 36 -11.22 -5.62 -10.52
N ILE A 37 -11.03 -5.00 -9.35
CA ILE A 37 -9.75 -4.34 -9.06
C ILE A 37 -8.68 -5.33 -8.57
N SER A 38 -9.09 -6.51 -8.07
CA SER A 38 -8.19 -7.54 -7.55
C SER A 38 -8.63 -8.94 -7.95
N GLU A 39 -7.72 -9.91 -7.92
CA GLU A 39 -8.05 -11.32 -8.16
C GLU A 39 -8.93 -11.88 -7.04
N GLU A 40 -8.79 -11.38 -5.81
CA GLU A 40 -9.61 -11.76 -4.66
C GLU A 40 -11.08 -11.37 -4.89
N ASP A 41 -11.33 -10.14 -5.33
CA ASP A 41 -12.69 -9.68 -5.64
C ASP A 41 -13.30 -10.45 -6.82
N LYS A 42 -12.52 -10.68 -7.88
CA LYS A 42 -12.93 -11.50 -9.02
C LYS A 42 -13.30 -12.92 -8.58
N LYS A 43 -12.45 -13.56 -7.80
CA LYS A 43 -12.69 -14.91 -7.27
C LYS A 43 -13.97 -14.95 -6.42
N TYR A 44 -14.12 -13.98 -5.51
CA TYR A 44 -15.32 -13.85 -4.70
C TYR A 44 -16.58 -13.73 -5.56
N ALA A 45 -16.56 -12.88 -6.57
CA ALA A 45 -17.71 -12.66 -7.45
C ALA A 45 -18.07 -13.92 -8.26
N ILE A 46 -17.08 -14.65 -8.79
CA ILE A 46 -17.31 -15.92 -9.45
C ILE A 46 -17.95 -16.93 -8.48
N GLU A 47 -17.39 -17.11 -7.29
CA GLU A 47 -17.84 -18.11 -6.33
C GLU A 47 -19.17 -17.74 -5.64
N LYS A 48 -19.37 -16.47 -5.26
CA LYS A 48 -20.51 -16.03 -4.44
C LYS A 48 -21.65 -15.40 -5.23
N PHE A 49 -21.32 -14.66 -6.30
CA PHE A 49 -22.35 -14.11 -7.18
C PHE A 49 -22.73 -15.10 -8.28
N GLY A 50 -21.92 -16.16 -8.51
CA GLY A 50 -22.15 -17.15 -9.56
C GLY A 50 -21.92 -16.60 -10.96
N LEU A 51 -20.85 -15.81 -11.13
CA LEU A 51 -20.46 -15.26 -12.43
C LEU A 51 -19.70 -16.29 -13.27
N VAL A 52 -19.85 -16.21 -14.57
CA VAL A 52 -19.04 -16.97 -15.52
C VAL A 52 -17.63 -16.37 -15.57
N LYS A 53 -16.60 -17.22 -15.58
CA LYS A 53 -15.20 -16.77 -15.50
C LYS A 53 -14.81 -15.93 -16.71
N ASP A 54 -15.31 -16.26 -17.88
CA ASP A 54 -14.90 -15.68 -19.17
C ASP A 54 -15.38 -14.23 -19.33
N ILE A 55 -16.46 -13.83 -18.63
CA ILE A 55 -16.92 -12.44 -18.59
C ILE A 55 -16.32 -11.64 -17.41
N CYS A 56 -15.27 -12.13 -16.78
CA CYS A 56 -14.65 -11.51 -15.61
C CYS A 56 -13.15 -11.29 -15.83
N THR A 57 -12.69 -10.07 -15.74
CA THR A 57 -11.26 -9.76 -15.77
C THR A 57 -10.85 -8.81 -14.65
N VAL A 58 -9.55 -8.80 -14.31
CA VAL A 58 -8.99 -7.86 -13.34
C VAL A 58 -8.38 -6.69 -14.09
N ILE A 59 -8.90 -5.52 -13.78
CA ILE A 59 -8.38 -4.20 -14.18
C ILE A 59 -8.02 -3.50 -12.87
N THR A 60 -6.75 -3.68 -12.49
CA THR A 60 -6.26 -3.23 -11.19
C THR A 60 -6.03 -1.72 -11.15
N TYR A 61 -5.71 -1.19 -9.96
CA TYR A 61 -5.16 0.17 -9.83
C TYR A 61 -3.82 0.23 -10.57
N GLY A 62 -3.53 1.35 -11.23
CA GLY A 62 -2.28 1.58 -11.93
C GLY A 62 -1.48 2.75 -11.37
N THR A 63 -0.20 2.78 -11.70
CA THR A 63 0.69 3.92 -11.52
C THR A 63 1.00 4.58 -12.86
N GLU A 64 1.31 5.87 -12.85
CA GLU A 64 1.77 6.60 -14.03
C GLU A 64 3.26 6.32 -14.34
N LYS A 65 3.98 5.70 -13.39
CA LYS A 65 5.36 5.34 -13.56
C LYS A 65 5.49 4.07 -14.41
N SER A 66 6.31 4.13 -15.46
CA SER A 66 6.62 2.99 -16.33
C SER A 66 7.93 2.28 -15.97
N GLN A 67 8.73 2.87 -15.06
CA GLN A 67 10.00 2.35 -14.56
C GLN A 67 10.33 2.97 -13.21
N ILE A 68 11.30 2.37 -12.51
CA ILE A 68 11.82 2.92 -11.25
C ILE A 68 12.53 4.27 -11.48
N PRO A 69 12.55 5.16 -10.47
CA PRO A 69 13.38 6.37 -10.52
C PRO A 69 14.86 6.01 -10.54
N SER A 70 15.68 6.86 -11.22
CA SER A 70 17.11 6.65 -11.25
C SER A 70 17.76 6.76 -9.86
N PRO A 71 18.94 6.15 -9.64
CA PRO A 71 19.68 6.31 -8.38
C PRO A 71 19.91 7.78 -8.00
N GLU A 72 20.21 8.65 -8.99
CA GLU A 72 20.43 10.08 -8.79
C GLU A 72 19.16 10.79 -8.32
N GLN A 73 18.00 10.45 -8.92
CA GLN A 73 16.71 10.98 -8.51
C GLN A 73 16.37 10.57 -7.07
N ARG A 74 16.65 9.32 -6.69
CA ARG A 74 16.43 8.83 -5.35
C ARG A 74 17.34 9.49 -4.32
N ILE A 75 18.63 9.67 -4.64
CA ILE A 75 19.61 10.36 -3.80
C ILE A 75 19.20 11.82 -3.60
N ALA A 76 18.83 12.52 -4.68
CA ALA A 76 18.38 13.90 -4.60
C ALA A 76 17.14 14.05 -3.71
N ALA A 77 16.12 13.22 -3.91
CA ALA A 77 14.91 13.21 -3.10
C ALA A 77 15.21 12.91 -1.62
N LYS A 78 16.09 11.94 -1.34
CA LYS A 78 16.50 11.63 0.04
C LYS A 78 17.20 12.82 0.70
N ASN A 79 18.13 13.48 -0.01
CA ASN A 79 18.82 14.65 0.50
C ASN A 79 17.85 15.80 0.78
N GLU A 80 16.87 16.03 -0.10
CA GLU A 80 15.82 17.03 0.09
C GLU A 80 15.00 16.75 1.34
N ILE A 81 14.49 15.53 1.53
CA ILE A 81 13.75 15.13 2.72
C ILE A 81 14.59 15.33 3.97
N CYS A 82 15.84 14.88 3.93
CA CYS A 82 16.74 14.97 5.07
C CYS A 82 17.07 16.43 5.43
N ALA A 83 17.23 17.31 4.45
CA ALA A 83 17.42 18.74 4.67
C ALA A 83 16.17 19.38 5.28
N ASN A 84 15.00 19.11 4.73
CA ASN A 84 13.71 19.67 5.19
C ASN A 84 13.42 19.29 6.66
N HIS A 85 13.80 18.08 7.05
CA HIS A 85 13.52 17.55 8.39
C HIS A 85 14.75 17.53 9.32
N LYS A 86 15.87 18.12 8.90
CA LYS A 86 17.11 18.19 9.69
C LYS A 86 17.55 16.82 10.22
N THR A 87 17.46 15.80 9.37
CA THR A 87 17.88 14.43 9.67
C THR A 87 19.10 14.03 8.86
N ASP A 88 19.86 13.05 9.36
CA ASP A 88 21.08 12.57 8.72
C ASP A 88 20.75 11.72 7.46
N PRO A 89 21.29 12.04 6.26
CA PRO A 89 21.08 11.25 5.05
C PRO A 89 21.63 9.81 5.12
N SER A 90 22.55 9.52 6.07
CA SER A 90 23.05 8.15 6.29
C SER A 90 22.00 7.22 6.91
N LYS A 91 20.94 7.78 7.51
CA LYS A 91 19.85 7.00 8.09
C LYS A 91 19.05 6.27 7.01
N LYS A 92 18.55 5.09 7.39
CA LYS A 92 17.50 4.43 6.62
C LYS A 92 16.18 5.14 6.87
N ILE A 93 15.55 5.63 5.80
CA ILE A 93 14.27 6.33 5.87
C ILE A 93 13.13 5.33 5.73
N PHE A 94 12.36 5.17 6.81
CA PHE A 94 11.09 4.45 6.82
C PHE A 94 9.98 5.46 6.59
N LEU A 95 9.11 5.23 5.63
CA LEU A 95 8.00 6.11 5.29
C LEU A 95 6.66 5.47 5.66
N TYR A 96 5.81 6.23 6.29
CA TYR A 96 4.38 5.95 6.43
C TYR A 96 3.57 7.16 5.95
N ASN A 97 2.49 6.93 5.19
CA ASN A 97 1.61 8.02 4.79
C ASN A 97 0.13 7.64 4.85
N GLY A 98 -0.73 8.66 5.06
CA GLY A 98 -2.18 8.47 5.03
C GLY A 98 -2.97 9.62 5.64
N THR A 99 -4.29 9.56 5.51
CA THR A 99 -5.21 10.45 6.25
C THR A 99 -5.34 9.92 7.67
N LEU A 100 -4.72 10.62 8.65
CA LEU A 100 -4.42 10.06 9.97
C LEU A 100 -5.62 9.95 10.93
N ASN A 101 -6.75 10.59 10.62
CA ASN A 101 -8.00 10.38 11.36
C ASN A 101 -8.86 9.22 10.79
N TYR A 102 -8.49 8.64 9.63
CA TYR A 102 -9.18 7.48 9.10
C TYR A 102 -8.83 6.23 9.93
N PRO A 103 -9.83 5.50 10.48
CA PRO A 103 -9.58 4.49 11.49
C PRO A 103 -8.51 3.44 11.16
N PRO A 104 -8.47 2.83 9.94
CA PRO A 104 -7.38 1.92 9.57
C PRO A 104 -5.99 2.55 9.60
N ASN A 105 -5.87 3.80 9.10
CA ASN A 105 -4.59 4.51 9.11
C ASN A 105 -4.16 4.89 10.53
N ARG A 106 -5.11 5.23 11.40
CA ARG A 106 -4.85 5.54 12.80
C ARG A 106 -4.33 4.30 13.55
N LYS A 107 -4.97 3.14 13.37
CA LYS A 107 -4.47 1.89 13.94
C LYS A 107 -3.05 1.55 13.48
N ALA A 108 -2.76 1.77 12.19
CA ALA A 108 -1.43 1.58 11.64
C ALA A 108 -0.40 2.56 12.25
N LEU A 109 -0.81 3.82 12.46
CA LEU A 109 0.01 4.81 13.18
C LEU A 109 0.29 4.36 14.61
N ASP A 110 -0.74 3.94 15.35
CA ASP A 110 -0.61 3.43 16.72
C ASP A 110 0.36 2.26 16.79
N PHE A 111 0.26 1.30 15.88
CA PHE A 111 1.20 0.19 15.76
C PHE A 111 2.64 0.67 15.52
N ILE A 112 2.84 1.65 14.63
CA ILE A 112 4.18 2.21 14.37
C ILE A 112 4.75 2.88 15.61
N LEU A 113 3.94 3.68 16.32
CA LEU A 113 4.39 4.46 17.48
C LEU A 113 4.65 3.61 18.72
N ASN A 114 3.73 2.67 19.01
CA ASN A 114 3.67 1.99 20.30
C ASN A 114 4.30 0.59 20.28
N ASP A 115 4.32 -0.06 19.12
CA ASP A 115 4.83 -1.43 19.00
C ASP A 115 6.13 -1.49 18.18
N LEU A 116 6.10 -1.01 16.92
CA LEU A 116 7.22 -1.14 16.00
C LEU A 116 8.41 -0.26 16.40
N ASN A 117 8.19 1.03 16.66
CA ASN A 117 9.31 1.93 16.96
C ASN A 117 10.08 1.54 18.25
N PRO A 118 9.43 1.18 19.38
CA PRO A 118 10.13 0.68 20.55
C PRO A 118 10.99 -0.58 20.29
N LEU A 119 10.57 -1.39 19.32
CA LEU A 119 11.32 -2.57 18.90
C LEU A 119 12.55 -2.16 18.06
N LEU A 120 12.39 -1.25 17.10
CA LEU A 120 13.49 -0.73 16.29
C LEU A 120 14.57 -0.03 17.14
N GLU A 121 14.18 0.68 18.19
CA GLU A 121 15.09 1.34 19.13
C GLU A 121 16.01 0.34 19.87
N LYS A 122 15.57 -0.90 20.03
CA LYS A 122 16.36 -1.97 20.67
C LYS A 122 17.32 -2.65 19.70
N GLN A 123 17.11 -2.50 18.38
CA GLN A 123 17.97 -3.12 17.38
C GLN A 123 19.31 -2.38 17.30
N THR A 124 20.38 -3.05 17.72
CA THR A 124 21.74 -2.51 17.60
C THR A 124 22.19 -2.47 16.15
N GLY A 125 22.69 -1.32 15.72
CA GLY A 125 23.26 -1.15 14.36
C GLY A 125 22.28 -0.67 13.28
N LEU A 126 20.98 -0.52 13.56
CA LEU A 126 20.03 0.10 12.64
C LEU A 126 19.98 1.62 12.87
N ASN A 127 20.64 2.38 11.99
CA ASN A 127 20.53 3.84 11.98
C ASN A 127 19.34 4.25 11.09
N TYR A 128 18.22 4.71 11.67
CA TYR A 128 16.97 4.96 10.97
C TYR A 128 16.25 6.23 11.39
N ALA A 129 15.30 6.66 10.57
CA ALA A 129 14.25 7.61 10.91
C ALA A 129 12.93 7.16 10.29
N ILE A 130 11.83 7.30 11.02
CA ILE A 130 10.47 7.07 10.51
C ILE A 130 9.84 8.41 10.19
N ILE A 131 9.51 8.64 8.93
CA ILE A 131 8.79 9.84 8.48
C ILE A 131 7.32 9.50 8.30
N ILE A 132 6.48 10.27 8.97
CA ILE A 132 5.02 10.14 8.93
C ILE A 132 4.46 11.32 8.17
N CYS A 133 3.94 11.07 6.96
CA CYS A 133 3.26 12.04 6.13
C CYS A 133 1.75 11.87 6.23
N GLY A 134 1.02 12.97 6.36
CA GLY A 134 -0.42 12.92 6.34
C GLY A 134 -1.09 14.08 7.05
N ASN A 135 -2.34 14.29 6.70
CA ASN A 135 -3.19 15.31 7.29
C ASN A 135 -4.11 14.74 8.38
N LYS A 136 -4.83 15.63 9.06
CA LYS A 136 -5.87 15.32 10.04
C LYS A 136 -5.37 14.44 11.19
N LEU A 137 -4.12 14.63 11.63
CA LEU A 137 -3.64 13.99 12.85
C LEU A 137 -4.51 14.47 14.02
N PRO A 138 -5.15 13.55 14.79
CA PRO A 138 -5.96 13.96 15.93
C PRO A 138 -5.14 14.68 17.00
N ALA A 139 -5.77 15.65 17.68
CA ALA A 139 -5.07 16.54 18.63
C ALA A 139 -4.42 15.79 19.81
N GLU A 140 -4.95 14.63 20.19
CA GLU A 140 -4.38 13.78 21.23
C GLU A 140 -2.94 13.32 20.96
N TYR A 141 -2.52 13.26 19.69
CA TYR A 141 -1.14 12.91 19.33
C TYR A 141 -0.14 14.08 19.45
N LYS A 142 -0.59 15.30 19.78
CA LYS A 142 0.27 16.48 20.04
C LYS A 142 1.37 16.69 18.99
N ASN A 143 1.02 16.52 17.69
CA ASN A 143 1.96 16.56 16.57
C ASN A 143 3.18 15.63 16.70
N LEU A 144 3.04 14.53 17.44
CA LEU A 144 4.08 13.55 17.73
C LEU A 144 5.35 14.15 18.39
N GLU A 145 5.23 15.27 19.09
CA GLU A 145 6.36 15.96 19.72
C GLU A 145 7.18 15.06 20.66
N GLU A 146 6.50 14.19 21.43
CA GLU A 146 7.14 13.26 22.37
C GLU A 146 7.95 12.16 21.67
N TYR A 147 7.73 11.93 20.37
CA TYR A 147 8.43 10.91 19.59
C TYR A 147 9.63 11.48 18.80
N LYS A 148 9.85 12.79 18.79
CA LYS A 148 10.98 13.41 18.06
C LYS A 148 12.34 12.86 18.51
N SER A 149 12.54 12.65 19.80
CA SER A 149 13.77 12.05 20.35
C SER A 149 13.89 10.55 20.06
N ARG A 150 12.85 9.93 19.50
CA ARG A 150 12.72 8.51 19.23
C ARG A 150 12.72 8.19 17.73
N ASN A 151 13.48 8.93 16.95
CA ASN A 151 13.62 8.76 15.49
C ASN A 151 12.32 8.90 14.67
N ILE A 152 11.26 9.50 15.22
CA ILE A 152 10.01 9.76 14.50
C ILE A 152 9.92 11.21 14.10
N ILE A 153 9.61 11.46 12.83
CA ILE A 153 9.45 12.77 12.23
C ILE A 153 8.01 12.86 11.68
N TYR A 154 7.23 13.78 12.22
CA TYR A 154 5.93 14.11 11.65
C TYR A 154 6.09 15.22 10.61
N ALA A 155 5.95 14.89 9.33
CA ALA A 155 6.05 15.82 8.22
C ALA A 155 4.74 16.60 7.98
N GLY A 156 3.62 16.12 8.55
CA GLY A 156 2.31 16.71 8.26
C GLY A 156 1.81 16.43 6.85
N PHE A 157 0.94 17.28 6.35
CA PHE A 157 0.58 17.27 4.95
C PHE A 157 1.77 17.78 4.12
N VAL A 158 2.09 17.06 3.06
CA VAL A 158 3.18 17.41 2.13
C VAL A 158 2.58 17.63 0.74
N ASP A 159 3.04 18.68 0.06
CA ASP A 159 2.51 19.06 -1.26
C ASP A 159 2.89 18.03 -2.33
N ASP A 160 4.09 17.48 -2.25
CA ASP A 160 4.60 16.43 -3.15
C ASP A 160 5.03 15.19 -2.38
N ILE A 161 4.12 14.24 -2.26
CA ILE A 161 4.41 12.93 -1.64
C ILE A 161 5.35 12.07 -2.48
N ASP A 162 5.48 12.33 -3.78
CA ASP A 162 6.33 11.55 -4.66
C ASP A 162 7.83 11.72 -4.32
N VAL A 163 8.22 12.90 -3.84
CA VAL A 163 9.56 13.14 -3.29
C VAL A 163 9.83 12.21 -2.10
N TYR A 164 8.86 12.04 -1.21
CA TYR A 164 8.99 11.15 -0.05
C TYR A 164 9.05 9.68 -0.46
N PHE A 165 8.24 9.25 -1.42
CA PHE A 165 8.35 7.91 -1.97
C PHE A 165 9.71 7.65 -2.62
N LYS A 166 10.24 8.59 -3.41
CA LYS A 166 11.56 8.45 -4.05
C LYS A 166 12.70 8.39 -3.03
N GLY A 167 12.62 9.23 -1.99
CA GLY A 167 13.68 9.37 -0.98
C GLY A 167 13.67 8.32 0.12
N ALA A 168 12.58 7.60 0.31
CA ALA A 168 12.49 6.56 1.32
C ALA A 168 13.20 5.25 0.90
N ASP A 169 13.73 4.53 1.89
CA ASP A 169 14.29 3.19 1.71
C ASP A 169 13.23 2.11 1.91
N ILE A 170 12.38 2.28 2.94
CA ILE A 170 11.37 1.30 3.38
C ILE A 170 10.02 1.98 3.46
N PHE A 171 9.00 1.35 2.91
CA PHE A 171 7.61 1.77 3.09
C PHE A 171 6.90 0.88 4.12
N LEU A 172 6.33 1.49 5.15
CA LEU A 172 5.55 0.81 6.18
C LEU A 172 4.07 0.80 5.80
N ASN A 173 3.48 -0.39 5.71
CA ASN A 173 2.06 -0.54 5.40
C ASN A 173 1.34 -1.50 6.36
N PRO A 174 1.36 -1.23 7.70
CA PRO A 174 0.77 -2.11 8.70
C PRO A 174 -0.75 -1.89 8.79
N LEU A 175 -1.45 -2.04 7.66
CA LEU A 175 -2.91 -1.89 7.58
C LEU A 175 -3.57 -3.26 7.76
N SER A 176 -4.14 -3.50 8.93
CA SER A 176 -4.90 -4.71 9.26
C SER A 176 -6.38 -4.64 8.87
N ASP A 177 -6.87 -3.45 8.48
CA ASP A 177 -8.26 -3.19 8.15
C ASP A 177 -8.41 -2.44 6.81
N GLY A 178 -9.63 -2.45 6.29
CA GLY A 178 -10.00 -1.74 5.06
C GLY A 178 -9.97 -2.64 3.83
N GLY A 179 -10.92 -2.42 2.91
CA GLY A 179 -11.05 -3.18 1.67
C GLY A 179 -10.18 -2.64 0.53
N GLY A 180 -10.11 -3.44 -0.54
CA GLY A 180 -9.50 -3.08 -1.81
C GLY A 180 -7.98 -2.90 -1.79
N ILE A 181 -7.43 -2.64 -2.98
CA ILE A 181 -6.01 -2.39 -3.16
C ILE A 181 -5.58 -1.09 -2.46
N LYS A 182 -4.40 -1.13 -1.82
CA LYS A 182 -3.83 0.05 -1.17
C LYS A 182 -2.93 0.79 -2.17
N THR A 183 -3.47 1.81 -2.80
CA THR A 183 -2.79 2.58 -3.88
C THR A 183 -1.41 3.07 -3.45
N LYS A 184 -1.27 3.52 -2.20
CA LYS A 184 0.01 3.97 -1.64
C LYS A 184 1.10 2.88 -1.59
N LEU A 185 0.72 1.60 -1.47
CA LEU A 185 1.67 0.49 -1.57
C LEU A 185 2.20 0.34 -2.99
N VAL A 186 1.31 0.46 -4.00
CA VAL A 186 1.70 0.42 -5.42
C VAL A 186 2.63 1.59 -5.75
N GLU A 187 2.32 2.81 -5.30
CA GLU A 187 3.14 4.00 -5.54
C GLU A 187 4.52 3.91 -4.84
N ALA A 188 4.56 3.40 -3.61
CA ALA A 188 5.81 3.18 -2.90
C ALA A 188 6.71 2.17 -3.64
N LEU A 189 6.17 1.03 -4.05
CA LEU A 189 6.89 0.03 -4.83
C LEU A 189 7.36 0.60 -6.16
N ALA A 190 6.49 1.30 -6.91
CA ALA A 190 6.84 1.96 -8.17
C ALA A 190 7.97 2.99 -8.02
N SER A 191 8.18 3.52 -6.82
CA SER A 191 9.30 4.41 -6.46
C SER A 191 10.55 3.66 -5.96
N ASN A 192 10.59 2.34 -6.14
CA ASN A 192 11.67 1.45 -5.72
C ASN A 192 11.85 1.32 -4.20
N ASN A 193 10.80 1.59 -3.40
CA ASN A 193 10.83 1.26 -1.99
C ASN A 193 10.77 -0.25 -1.77
N THR A 194 11.39 -0.74 -0.72
CA THR A 194 11.02 -2.04 -0.16
C THR A 194 9.89 -1.82 0.82
N ALA A 195 8.82 -2.60 0.70
CA ALA A 195 7.65 -2.46 1.54
C ALA A 195 7.53 -3.61 2.54
N ILE A 196 7.14 -3.29 3.77
CA ILE A 196 6.68 -4.28 4.75
C ILE A 196 5.20 -4.01 5.00
N SER A 197 4.38 -4.99 4.72
CA SER A 197 2.93 -4.85 4.78
C SER A 197 2.28 -5.96 5.59
N PHE A 198 1.25 -5.62 6.32
CA PHE A 198 0.31 -6.64 6.79
C PHE A 198 -0.42 -7.28 5.61
N MET A 199 -0.91 -8.49 5.82
CA MET A 199 -1.61 -9.28 4.80
C MET A 199 -2.79 -8.51 4.19
N ASN A 200 -3.63 -7.89 5.03
CA ASN A 200 -4.74 -7.05 4.55
C ASN A 200 -4.24 -5.82 3.77
N GLY A 201 -3.12 -5.24 4.18
CA GLY A 201 -2.50 -4.09 3.50
C GLY A 201 -1.97 -4.42 2.11
N ALA A 202 -1.63 -5.68 1.84
CA ALA A 202 -1.04 -6.14 0.59
C ALA A 202 -2.06 -6.69 -0.43
N ILE A 203 -3.36 -6.74 -0.08
CA ILE A 203 -4.41 -7.21 -0.99
C ILE A 203 -4.33 -6.50 -2.34
N GLY A 204 -4.35 -7.28 -3.42
CA GLY A 204 -4.29 -6.78 -4.79
C GLY A 204 -2.87 -6.54 -5.33
N VAL A 205 -1.81 -6.77 -4.52
CA VAL A 205 -0.41 -6.67 -4.97
C VAL A 205 0.25 -8.04 -4.96
N PRO A 206 0.36 -8.72 -6.13
CA PRO A 206 0.93 -10.06 -6.20
C PRO A 206 2.44 -10.06 -5.94
N VAL A 207 2.92 -10.87 -4.99
CA VAL A 207 4.36 -10.99 -4.66
C VAL A 207 5.21 -11.39 -5.87
N ARG A 208 4.66 -12.19 -6.80
CA ARG A 208 5.37 -12.65 -8.01
C ARG A 208 5.90 -11.52 -8.91
N VAL A 209 5.30 -10.32 -8.84
CA VAL A 209 5.75 -9.16 -9.66
C VAL A 209 6.62 -8.18 -8.87
N THR A 210 6.85 -8.39 -7.58
CA THR A 210 7.58 -7.46 -6.71
C THR A 210 9.00 -7.94 -6.36
N GLY A 211 9.38 -9.16 -6.74
CA GLY A 211 10.67 -9.73 -6.33
C GLY A 211 10.83 -9.68 -4.80
N ASN A 212 12.00 -9.24 -4.36
CA ASN A 212 12.31 -9.08 -2.94
C ASN A 212 11.91 -7.70 -2.36
N LYS A 213 11.00 -6.97 -3.03
CA LYS A 213 10.62 -5.61 -2.61
C LYS A 213 9.34 -5.56 -1.77
N LEU A 214 8.62 -6.67 -1.62
CA LEU A 214 7.41 -6.76 -0.79
C LEU A 214 7.52 -7.92 0.20
N PHE A 215 7.53 -7.59 1.49
CA PHE A 215 7.42 -8.51 2.60
C PHE A 215 6.01 -8.44 3.19
N ILE A 216 5.31 -9.57 3.15
CA ILE A 216 3.95 -9.68 3.71
C ILE A 216 4.04 -10.47 5.00
N VAL A 217 3.49 -9.90 6.07
CA VAL A 217 3.42 -10.51 7.39
C VAL A 217 1.97 -10.66 7.84
N PRO A 218 1.64 -11.60 8.72
CA PRO A 218 0.29 -11.73 9.27
C PRO A 218 -0.17 -10.43 9.92
N ASP A 219 -1.47 -10.17 9.87
CA ASP A 219 -2.05 -8.95 10.44
C ASP A 219 -1.79 -8.89 11.95
N ASN A 220 -1.25 -7.76 12.41
CA ASN A 220 -0.92 -7.48 13.82
C ASN A 220 0.16 -8.40 14.43
N ASP A 221 0.95 -9.12 13.64
CA ASP A 221 2.06 -9.94 14.12
C ASP A 221 3.35 -9.12 14.18
N LEU A 222 3.65 -8.59 15.35
CA LEU A 222 4.85 -7.79 15.60
C LEU A 222 6.13 -8.64 15.50
N ASN A 223 6.09 -9.90 15.93
CA ASN A 223 7.27 -10.77 15.91
C ASN A 223 7.70 -11.08 14.48
N GLU A 224 6.73 -11.43 13.62
CA GLU A 224 7.01 -11.67 12.20
C GLU A 224 7.44 -10.37 11.50
N PHE A 225 6.86 -9.22 11.89
CA PHE A 225 7.28 -7.91 11.38
C PHE A 225 8.76 -7.63 11.72
N GLU A 226 9.19 -7.95 12.93
CA GLU A 226 10.58 -7.82 13.36
C GLU A 226 11.54 -8.69 12.53
N LEU A 227 11.18 -9.95 12.31
CA LEU A 227 11.99 -10.91 11.57
C LEU A 227 12.27 -10.49 10.12
N VAL A 228 11.37 -9.73 9.50
CA VAL A 228 11.53 -9.29 8.11
C VAL A 228 12.25 -7.95 7.97
N ILE A 229 12.40 -7.14 9.03
CA ILE A 229 13.02 -5.81 8.94
C ILE A 229 14.43 -5.87 8.37
N GLU A 230 15.27 -6.75 8.89
CA GLU A 230 16.67 -6.87 8.43
C GLU A 230 16.74 -7.29 6.95
N LYS A 231 15.87 -8.21 6.55
CA LYS A 231 15.75 -8.66 5.16
C LYS A 231 15.29 -7.50 4.27
N ALA A 232 14.27 -6.74 4.69
CA ALA A 232 13.76 -5.59 3.97
C ALA A 232 14.82 -4.48 3.80
N VAL A 233 15.61 -4.21 4.85
CA VAL A 233 16.73 -3.26 4.79
C VAL A 233 17.80 -3.72 3.80
N LYS A 234 18.12 -5.01 3.74
CA LYS A 234 19.05 -5.57 2.73
C LYS A 234 18.49 -5.43 1.33
N SER A 235 17.23 -5.81 1.11
CA SER A 235 16.54 -5.73 -0.18
C SER A 235 16.27 -4.28 -0.64
N SER A 236 16.44 -3.28 0.21
CA SER A 236 16.30 -1.87 -0.18
C SER A 236 17.33 -1.42 -1.23
N LYS A 237 18.41 -2.20 -1.41
CA LYS A 237 19.45 -1.97 -2.44
C LYS A 237 19.14 -2.64 -3.76
N GLU A 238 18.16 -3.52 -3.83
CA GLU A 238 17.74 -4.21 -5.05
C GLU A 238 16.75 -3.34 -5.83
N ASP A 239 16.60 -3.63 -7.11
CA ASP A 239 15.61 -2.94 -7.94
C ASP A 239 14.29 -3.73 -8.02
N LEU A 240 13.21 -3.00 -8.15
CA LEU A 240 11.89 -3.57 -8.41
C LEU A 240 11.89 -4.18 -9.82
N PRO A 241 11.40 -5.43 -10.00
CA PRO A 241 11.36 -6.07 -11.31
C PRO A 241 10.49 -5.33 -12.33
N ALA A 242 10.86 -5.39 -13.61
CA ALA A 242 10.11 -4.76 -14.70
C ALA A 242 8.68 -5.33 -14.83
N GLU A 243 8.46 -6.58 -14.43
CA GLU A 243 7.17 -7.25 -14.38
C GLU A 243 6.14 -6.50 -13.52
N PHE A 244 6.61 -5.73 -12.52
CA PHE A 244 5.74 -4.87 -11.75
C PHE A 244 5.07 -3.81 -12.63
N PHE A 245 5.82 -3.14 -13.47
CA PHE A 245 5.30 -2.11 -14.37
C PHE A 245 4.47 -2.72 -15.50
N MET A 246 4.78 -3.93 -15.96
CA MET A 246 3.91 -4.65 -16.90
C MET A 246 2.52 -4.88 -16.29
N HIS A 247 2.44 -5.06 -14.97
CA HIS A 247 1.19 -5.31 -14.26
C HIS A 247 0.46 -4.03 -13.82
N PHE A 248 1.21 -2.99 -13.39
CA PHE A 248 0.65 -1.80 -12.72
C PHE A 248 0.77 -0.49 -13.52
N TYR A 249 1.39 -0.46 -14.70
CA TYR A 249 1.43 0.75 -15.52
C TYR A 249 0.10 0.97 -16.23
N TRP A 250 -0.47 2.19 -16.10
CA TRP A 250 -1.81 2.51 -16.60
C TRP A 250 -2.02 2.19 -18.07
N GLU A 251 -1.02 2.41 -18.93
CA GLU A 251 -1.15 2.12 -20.36
C GLU A 251 -1.36 0.63 -20.63
N ASN A 252 -0.67 -0.25 -19.90
CA ASN A 252 -0.83 -1.70 -20.03
C ASN A 252 -2.20 -2.16 -19.51
N ILE A 253 -2.67 -1.54 -18.42
CA ILE A 253 -3.99 -1.81 -17.84
C ILE A 253 -5.09 -1.38 -18.83
N ALA A 254 -4.96 -0.20 -19.45
CA ALA A 254 -5.90 0.29 -20.45
C ALA A 254 -5.95 -0.63 -21.68
N LYS A 255 -4.80 -1.05 -22.21
CA LYS A 255 -4.72 -2.02 -23.31
C LYS A 255 -5.46 -3.32 -22.98
N LYS A 256 -5.22 -3.86 -21.77
CA LYS A 256 -5.90 -5.08 -21.29
C LYS A 256 -7.42 -4.89 -21.23
N ALA A 257 -7.90 -3.74 -20.76
CA ALA A 257 -9.32 -3.44 -20.69
C ALA A 257 -9.95 -3.37 -22.09
N THR A 258 -9.26 -2.74 -23.06
CA THR A 258 -9.72 -2.65 -24.45
C THR A 258 -9.85 -4.02 -25.09
N VAL A 259 -8.81 -4.86 -25.02
CA VAL A 259 -8.83 -6.23 -25.56
C VAL A 259 -10.00 -7.03 -24.98
N PHE A 260 -10.15 -7.03 -23.66
CA PHE A 260 -11.26 -7.75 -23.03
C PHE A 260 -12.64 -7.24 -23.49
N THR A 261 -12.79 -5.92 -23.68
CA THR A 261 -14.08 -5.35 -24.13
C THR A 261 -14.40 -5.73 -25.58
N GLU A 262 -13.38 -5.97 -26.40
CA GLU A 262 -13.55 -6.45 -27.77
C GLU A 262 -13.94 -7.93 -27.77
N GLU A 263 -13.27 -8.77 -26.99
CA GLU A 263 -13.52 -10.21 -26.88
C GLU A 263 -14.93 -10.58 -26.40
N ILE A 264 -15.56 -9.76 -25.56
CA ILE A 264 -16.94 -10.02 -25.08
C ILE A 264 -18.03 -9.51 -26.02
N LYS A 265 -17.69 -8.80 -27.12
CA LYS A 265 -18.64 -8.34 -28.15
C LYS A 265 -18.83 -9.35 -29.28
N ASP A 266 -17.84 -10.23 -29.47
CA ASP A 266 -17.85 -11.30 -30.46
C ASP A 266 -18.52 -12.57 -29.89
#